data_1cdd3eacf92ca4b0da076902602012cd
#
_entry.id   1cdd3eacf92ca4b0da076902602012cd
#
_cell.length_a   1.000
_cell.length_b   1.000
_cell.length_c   1.000
_cell.angle_alpha   90.00
_cell.angle_beta   90.00
_cell.angle_gamma   90.00
#
_symmetry.space_group_name_H-M   'P 1'
#
loop_
_entity.id
_entity.type
_entity.pdbx_description
1 polymer ?
#
loop_
_entity_poly.entity_id
_entity_poly.type
_entity_poly.pdbx_seq_one_letter_code
_entity_poly.pdbx_strand_id
1 'polypeptide(L)'
;VNKSLNNIKVMYESRYSNDNLLKITDSKVTLDSAFSLADNILEQGITSITDLLTSVGEVNIDFADIKTTMNYRGKAYMGIGRASGEKKVEEAVRQAIENPLTESKIDGAKGVIFNVKGNSDLGLMEINSAVSIINEKVSEDANIIFGTVIDENMGEEVQVTVIATGVEEKVETEIKR
;
A
#
# COMPACT_ATOMS: atom_id res chain seq x y z
N VAL A 1 9.34 1.73 17.46
CA VAL A 1 8.61 0.63 16.79
C VAL A 1 7.15 0.65 17.23
N ASN A 2 6.82 0.49 18.53
CA ASN A 2 5.43 0.43 18.99
C ASN A 2 4.58 1.67 18.67
N LYS A 3 5.16 2.88 18.71
CA LYS A 3 4.41 4.11 18.43
C LYS A 3 4.04 4.26 16.96
N SER A 4 4.91 3.82 16.06
CA SER A 4 4.65 3.84 14.61
C SER A 4 3.62 2.77 14.23
N LEU A 5 3.70 1.58 14.81
CA LEU A 5 2.71 0.51 14.62
C LEU A 5 1.33 0.91 15.16
N ASN A 6 1.29 1.58 16.32
CA ASN A 6 0.03 2.11 16.85
C ASN A 6 -0.56 3.19 15.95
N ASN A 7 0.27 4.04 15.33
CA ASN A 7 -0.22 5.02 14.37
C ASN A 7 -0.82 4.36 13.13
N ILE A 8 -0.18 3.32 12.60
CA ILE A 8 -0.71 2.52 11.48
C ILE A 8 -2.05 1.88 11.88
N LYS A 9 -2.13 1.28 13.07
CA LYS A 9 -3.34 0.68 13.58
C LYS A 9 -4.49 1.69 13.70
N VAL A 10 -4.24 2.84 14.31
CA VAL A 10 -5.25 3.91 14.45
C VAL A 10 -5.70 4.43 13.09
N MET A 11 -4.78 4.58 12.13
CA MET A 11 -5.09 4.99 10.76
C MET A 11 -5.93 3.96 10.03
N TYR A 12 -5.68 2.68 10.26
CA TYR A 12 -6.45 1.59 9.71
C TYR A 12 -7.88 1.55 10.29
N GLU A 13 -8.00 1.56 11.62
CA GLU A 13 -9.30 1.52 12.32
C GLU A 13 -10.22 2.71 11.97
N SER A 14 -9.64 3.87 11.65
CA SER A 14 -10.41 5.06 11.30
C SER A 14 -10.86 5.15 9.85
N ARG A 15 -10.40 4.27 8.95
CA ARG A 15 -10.54 4.46 7.51
C ARG A 15 -11.17 3.33 6.71
N TYR A 16 -11.22 2.15 7.26
CA TYR A 16 -12.02 1.09 6.68
C TYR A 16 -13.43 1.21 7.22
N SER A 17 -14.25 2.04 6.56
CA SER A 17 -15.67 2.13 6.94
C SER A 17 -16.36 0.82 6.57
N ASN A 18 -17.35 0.44 7.39
CA ASN A 18 -18.20 -0.71 7.11
C ASN A 18 -18.84 -0.62 5.71
N ASP A 19 -19.10 0.60 5.23
CA ASP A 19 -19.69 0.85 3.90
C ASP A 19 -18.76 0.45 2.76
N ASN A 20 -17.43 0.60 2.93
CA ASN A 20 -16.46 0.18 1.92
C ASN A 20 -16.25 -1.34 1.90
N LEU A 21 -16.32 -1.99 3.05
CA LEU A 21 -16.36 -3.45 3.12
C LEU A 21 -17.56 -4.03 2.38
N LEU A 22 -18.72 -3.37 2.43
CA LEU A 22 -19.93 -3.77 1.69
C LEU A 22 -19.79 -3.65 0.17
N LYS A 23 -18.92 -2.76 -0.34
CA LYS A 23 -18.72 -2.58 -1.79
C LYS A 23 -17.96 -3.71 -2.47
N ILE A 24 -17.13 -4.44 -1.74
CA ILE A 24 -16.32 -5.56 -2.27
C ILE A 24 -16.87 -6.93 -1.91
N THR A 25 -17.89 -6.97 -1.10
CA THR A 25 -18.49 -8.23 -0.67
C THR A 25 -19.77 -8.48 -1.47
N ASP A 26 -19.86 -9.66 -2.06
CA ASP A 26 -21.13 -10.16 -2.59
C ASP A 26 -22.18 -10.18 -1.48
N SER A 27 -23.45 -10.01 -1.84
CA SER A 27 -24.63 -9.86 -0.96
C SER A 27 -24.86 -11.00 0.06
N LYS A 28 -23.90 -11.91 0.24
CA LYS A 28 -23.94 -13.07 1.15
C LYS A 28 -22.83 -13.09 2.20
N VAL A 29 -22.09 -12.01 2.37
CA VAL A 29 -20.98 -11.99 3.33
C VAL A 29 -21.51 -11.85 4.76
N THR A 30 -21.05 -12.72 5.63
CA THR A 30 -21.35 -12.64 7.06
C THR A 30 -20.48 -11.57 7.73
N LEU A 31 -20.94 -11.03 8.86
CA LEU A 31 -20.15 -10.10 9.68
C LEU A 31 -18.76 -10.66 10.03
N ASP A 32 -18.68 -11.94 10.34
CA ASP A 32 -17.43 -12.62 10.68
C ASP A 32 -16.44 -12.64 9.51
N SER A 33 -16.92 -12.90 8.29
CA SER A 33 -16.05 -12.86 7.10
C SER A 33 -15.63 -11.44 6.72
N ALA A 34 -16.46 -10.43 7.00
CA ALA A 34 -16.07 -9.03 6.79
C ALA A 34 -14.98 -8.58 7.77
N PHE A 35 -15.08 -8.97 9.05
CA PHE A 35 -14.02 -8.71 10.02
C PHE A 35 -12.73 -9.47 9.69
N SER A 36 -12.83 -10.74 9.29
CA SER A 36 -11.67 -11.53 8.85
C SER A 36 -10.96 -10.90 7.65
N LEU A 37 -11.69 -10.31 6.71
CA LEU A 37 -11.11 -9.60 5.58
C LEU A 37 -10.34 -8.35 6.05
N ALA A 38 -10.91 -7.58 6.97
CA ALA A 38 -10.24 -6.41 7.54
C ALA A 38 -8.96 -6.79 8.30
N ASP A 39 -9.00 -7.85 9.10
CA ASP A 39 -7.85 -8.37 9.83
C ASP A 39 -6.74 -8.86 8.88
N ASN A 40 -7.10 -9.55 7.80
CA ASN A 40 -6.14 -10.03 6.80
C ASN A 40 -5.41 -8.87 6.10
N ILE A 41 -6.10 -7.77 5.79
CA ILE A 41 -5.48 -6.61 5.15
C ILE A 41 -4.52 -5.93 6.12
N LEU A 42 -4.88 -5.79 7.40
CA LEU A 42 -4.00 -5.24 8.42
C LEU A 42 -2.77 -6.11 8.63
N GLU A 43 -2.95 -7.42 8.72
CA GLU A 43 -1.86 -8.39 8.85
C GLU A 43 -0.90 -8.28 7.67
N GLN A 44 -1.42 -8.26 6.43
CA GLN A 44 -0.59 -8.12 5.23
C GLN A 44 0.18 -6.79 5.21
N GLY A 45 -0.43 -5.68 5.64
CA GLY A 45 0.24 -4.40 5.73
C GLY A 45 1.40 -4.40 6.75
N ILE A 46 1.17 -4.95 7.93
CA ILE A 46 2.20 -5.07 8.98
C ILE A 46 3.32 -6.01 8.51
N THR A 47 2.97 -7.15 7.93
CA THR A 47 3.91 -8.13 7.41
C THR A 47 4.78 -7.51 6.31
N SER A 48 4.18 -6.78 5.36
CA SER A 48 4.92 -6.13 4.28
C SER A 48 5.97 -5.12 4.79
N ILE A 49 5.63 -4.33 5.83
CA ILE A 49 6.62 -3.41 6.44
C ILE A 49 7.69 -4.19 7.19
N THR A 50 7.30 -5.25 7.90
CA THR A 50 8.24 -6.08 8.65
C THR A 50 9.19 -6.80 7.70
N ASP A 51 8.68 -7.34 6.60
CA ASP A 51 9.48 -8.00 5.57
C ASP A 51 10.53 -7.03 4.99
N LEU A 52 10.16 -5.78 4.70
CA LEU A 52 11.10 -4.75 4.24
C LEU A 52 12.25 -4.49 5.22
N LEU A 53 11.99 -4.63 6.53
CA LEU A 53 12.97 -4.36 7.59
C LEU A 53 13.83 -5.58 7.93
N THR A 54 13.33 -6.78 7.70
CA THR A 54 13.94 -8.03 8.18
C THR A 54 14.44 -8.94 7.08
N SER A 55 13.86 -8.85 5.89
CA SER A 55 14.22 -9.70 4.77
C SER A 55 15.39 -9.11 3.98
N VAL A 56 16.27 -9.98 3.53
CA VAL A 56 17.35 -9.60 2.61
C VAL A 56 16.77 -9.62 1.20
N GLY A 57 16.55 -8.44 0.64
CA GLY A 57 16.16 -8.27 -0.76
C GLY A 57 17.31 -7.74 -1.60
N GLU A 58 17.11 -7.62 -2.91
CA GLU A 58 18.08 -6.96 -3.79
C GLU A 58 18.17 -5.46 -3.52
N VAL A 59 17.08 -4.85 -3.09
CA VAL A 59 17.02 -3.45 -2.67
C VAL A 59 16.51 -3.41 -1.22
N ASN A 60 17.41 -3.06 -0.31
CA ASN A 60 17.13 -2.93 1.11
C ASN A 60 16.84 -1.46 1.48
N ILE A 61 15.89 -1.26 2.34
CA ILE A 61 15.48 0.06 2.83
C ILE A 61 16.05 0.28 4.24
N ASP A 62 16.61 1.47 4.49
CA ASP A 62 17.02 1.85 5.84
C ASP A 62 15.79 2.18 6.70
N PHE A 63 15.80 1.70 7.94
CA PHE A 63 14.76 2.01 8.93
C PHE A 63 14.55 3.52 9.13
N ALA A 64 15.62 4.31 9.04
CA ALA A 64 15.56 5.76 9.16
C ALA A 64 14.69 6.38 8.05
N ASP A 65 14.76 5.86 6.83
CA ASP A 65 13.98 6.32 5.68
C ASP A 65 12.51 5.99 5.85
N ILE A 66 12.20 4.76 6.28
CA ILE A 66 10.83 4.36 6.61
C ILE A 66 10.25 5.29 7.68
N LYS A 67 11.00 5.53 8.75
CA LYS A 67 10.58 6.41 9.84
C LYS A 67 10.30 7.83 9.36
N THR A 68 11.15 8.37 8.49
CA THR A 68 10.99 9.72 7.91
C THR A 68 9.72 9.79 7.09
N THR A 69 9.49 8.82 6.20
CA THR A 69 8.30 8.75 5.35
C THR A 69 7.03 8.58 6.17
N MET A 70 7.06 7.77 7.24
CA MET A 70 5.91 7.56 8.12
C MET A 70 5.60 8.76 9.03
N ASN A 71 6.47 9.75 9.14
CA ASN A 71 6.27 10.93 9.98
C ASN A 71 5.57 12.10 9.26
N TYR A 72 5.31 12.02 7.96
CA TYR A 72 4.53 13.04 7.28
C TYR A 72 3.14 13.15 7.90
N ARG A 73 2.70 14.40 8.16
CA ARG A 73 1.37 14.68 8.71
C ARG A 73 0.31 14.53 7.63
N GLY A 74 -0.90 14.22 8.02
CA GLY A 74 -2.03 14.05 7.14
C GLY A 74 -2.58 12.64 7.14
N LYS A 75 -3.38 12.35 6.14
CA LYS A 75 -3.91 11.01 5.94
C LYS A 75 -2.82 10.07 5.43
N ALA A 76 -2.95 8.80 5.75
CA ALA A 76 -2.18 7.75 5.12
C ALA A 76 -3.10 6.82 4.34
N TYR A 77 -2.54 6.31 3.29
CA TYR A 77 -3.14 5.31 2.42
C TYR A 77 -2.33 4.03 2.52
N MET A 78 -2.99 2.90 2.49
CA MET A 78 -2.35 1.61 2.31
C MET A 78 -3.17 0.79 1.33
N GLY A 79 -2.50 0.24 0.33
CA GLY A 79 -3.10 -0.66 -0.64
C GLY A 79 -2.19 -1.81 -0.98
N ILE A 80 -2.81 -2.92 -1.35
CA ILE A 80 -2.12 -4.15 -1.73
C ILE A 80 -2.72 -4.61 -3.06
N GLY A 81 -1.85 -4.95 -4.00
CA GLY A 81 -2.23 -5.53 -5.28
C GLY A 81 -1.45 -6.80 -5.55
N ARG A 82 -2.05 -7.71 -6.28
CA ARG A 82 -1.44 -8.98 -6.70
C ARG A 82 -1.74 -9.22 -8.16
N ALA A 83 -0.73 -9.65 -8.89
CA ALA A 83 -0.90 -10.01 -10.29
C ALA A 83 0.15 -11.04 -10.72
N SER A 84 -0.13 -11.69 -11.84
CA SER A 84 0.76 -12.63 -12.51
C SER A 84 0.77 -12.37 -14.00
N GLY A 85 1.78 -12.89 -14.73
CA GLY A 85 1.93 -12.72 -16.16
C GLY A 85 2.88 -11.61 -16.59
N GLU A 86 2.85 -11.21 -17.85
CA GLU A 86 3.87 -10.37 -18.50
C GLU A 86 3.98 -8.95 -17.91
N LYS A 87 2.87 -8.38 -17.38
CA LYS A 87 2.81 -7.04 -16.78
C LYS A 87 2.45 -7.09 -15.29
N LYS A 88 2.87 -8.16 -14.64
CA LYS A 88 2.47 -8.46 -13.25
C LYS A 88 2.72 -7.31 -12.29
N VAL A 89 3.86 -6.65 -12.37
CA VAL A 89 4.22 -5.56 -11.44
C VAL A 89 3.39 -4.30 -11.70
N GLU A 90 3.20 -3.91 -12.98
CA GLU A 90 2.35 -2.76 -13.33
C GLU A 90 0.90 -2.98 -12.88
N GLU A 91 0.36 -4.17 -13.14
CA GLU A 91 -1.01 -4.53 -12.75
C GLU A 91 -1.18 -4.54 -11.24
N ALA A 92 -0.24 -5.15 -10.50
CA ALA A 92 -0.25 -5.16 -9.05
C ALA A 92 -0.17 -3.75 -8.45
N VAL A 93 0.67 -2.86 -9.01
CA VAL A 93 0.73 -1.46 -8.58
C VAL A 93 -0.60 -0.75 -8.81
N ARG A 94 -1.21 -0.89 -9.99
CA ARG A 94 -2.51 -0.28 -10.27
C ARG A 94 -3.58 -0.74 -9.28
N GLN A 95 -3.67 -2.04 -9.01
CA GLN A 95 -4.58 -2.59 -8.01
C GLN A 95 -4.27 -2.04 -6.60
N ALA A 96 -3.00 -1.90 -6.24
CA ALA A 96 -2.61 -1.36 -4.95
C ALA A 96 -3.00 0.10 -4.78
N ILE A 97 -2.88 0.95 -5.80
CA ILE A 97 -3.20 2.39 -5.72
C ILE A 97 -4.68 2.71 -5.97
N GLU A 98 -5.42 1.82 -6.58
CA GLU A 98 -6.85 1.97 -6.90
C GLU A 98 -7.76 1.13 -5.98
N ASN A 99 -7.25 0.73 -4.82
CA ASN A 99 -7.99 -0.13 -3.90
C ASN A 99 -9.32 0.51 -3.46
N PRO A 100 -10.48 -0.10 -3.79
CA PRO A 100 -11.80 0.46 -3.48
C PRO A 100 -12.12 0.46 -1.98
N LEU A 101 -11.32 -0.23 -1.15
CA LEU A 101 -11.49 -0.28 0.30
C LEU A 101 -11.12 1.04 0.99
N THR A 102 -10.31 1.86 0.35
CA THR A 102 -9.82 3.09 0.93
C THR A 102 -10.62 4.28 0.40
N GLU A 103 -11.09 5.14 1.32
CA GLU A 103 -11.72 6.43 0.96
C GLU A 103 -10.70 7.43 0.43
N SER A 104 -9.44 7.23 0.75
CA SER A 104 -8.33 8.10 0.34
C SER A 104 -7.69 7.56 -0.92
N LYS A 105 -7.24 8.46 -1.78
CA LYS A 105 -6.37 8.16 -2.92
C LYS A 105 -4.94 8.53 -2.54
N ILE A 106 -3.96 8.03 -3.28
CA ILE A 106 -2.55 8.39 -3.05
C ILE A 106 -2.19 9.77 -3.63
N ASP A 107 -3.14 10.40 -4.31
CA ASP A 107 -2.93 11.69 -5.00
C ASP A 107 -2.39 12.75 -4.03
N GLY A 108 -1.27 13.35 -4.43
CA GLY A 108 -0.61 14.39 -3.64
C GLY A 108 0.10 13.92 -2.38
N ALA A 109 0.29 12.62 -2.19
CA ALA A 109 1.08 12.09 -1.08
C ALA A 109 2.50 12.66 -1.08
N LYS A 110 3.04 12.95 0.11
CA LYS A 110 4.39 13.50 0.30
C LYS A 110 5.44 12.44 0.59
N GLY A 111 5.02 11.28 1.05
CA GLY A 111 5.89 10.15 1.27
C GLY A 111 5.22 8.86 0.80
N VAL A 112 5.98 8.02 0.11
CA VAL A 112 5.51 6.73 -0.34
C VAL A 112 6.56 5.67 -0.04
N ILE A 113 6.11 4.58 0.53
CA ILE A 113 6.88 3.35 0.66
C ILE A 113 6.15 2.31 -0.16
N PHE A 114 6.82 1.68 -1.10
CA PHE A 114 6.25 0.52 -1.74
C PHE A 114 7.19 -0.67 -1.74
N ASN A 115 6.62 -1.83 -1.57
CA ASN A 115 7.30 -3.11 -1.54
C ASN A 115 6.82 -3.98 -2.68
N VAL A 116 7.75 -4.57 -3.42
CA VAL A 116 7.47 -5.57 -4.44
C VAL A 116 7.98 -6.91 -3.92
N LYS A 117 7.06 -7.84 -3.67
CA LYS A 117 7.36 -9.22 -3.26
C LYS A 117 7.09 -10.15 -4.43
N GLY A 118 8.04 -10.98 -4.79
CA GLY A 118 7.94 -11.94 -5.88
C GLY A 118 9.11 -12.91 -5.88
N ASN A 119 9.20 -13.75 -6.89
CA ASN A 119 10.33 -14.64 -7.08
C ASN A 119 11.56 -13.90 -7.64
N SER A 120 12.66 -14.62 -7.86
CA SER A 120 13.93 -14.08 -8.39
C SER A 120 13.87 -13.58 -9.85
N ASP A 121 12.75 -13.76 -10.54
CA ASP A 121 12.55 -13.30 -11.93
C ASP A 121 12.08 -11.82 -12.00
N LEU A 122 11.99 -11.13 -10.87
CA LEU A 122 11.63 -9.71 -10.83
C LEU A 122 12.63 -8.85 -11.62
N GLY A 123 12.17 -8.29 -12.73
CA GLY A 123 13.00 -7.46 -13.59
C GLY A 123 13.12 -6.01 -13.12
N LEU A 124 14.32 -5.44 -13.22
CA LEU A 124 14.55 -4.02 -12.89
C LEU A 124 13.65 -3.07 -13.72
N MET A 125 13.36 -3.42 -14.97
CA MET A 125 12.49 -2.63 -15.83
C MET A 125 11.04 -2.61 -15.34
N GLU A 126 10.55 -3.72 -14.80
CA GLU A 126 9.22 -3.82 -14.20
C GLU A 126 9.10 -2.95 -12.96
N ILE A 127 10.14 -2.93 -12.11
CA ILE A 127 10.20 -2.09 -10.92
C ILE A 127 10.22 -0.60 -11.32
N ASN A 128 10.99 -0.22 -12.33
CA ASN A 128 11.03 1.15 -12.84
C ASN A 128 9.68 1.60 -13.40
N SER A 129 8.95 0.71 -14.08
CA SER A 129 7.57 0.99 -14.53
C SER A 129 6.64 1.25 -13.35
N ALA A 130 6.77 0.46 -12.29
CA ALA A 130 6.02 0.66 -11.04
C ALA A 130 6.29 2.04 -10.41
N VAL A 131 7.57 2.43 -10.31
CA VAL A 131 7.97 3.77 -9.81
C VAL A 131 7.32 4.86 -10.64
N SER A 132 7.33 4.74 -11.96
CA SER A 132 6.75 5.74 -12.88
C SER A 132 5.24 5.91 -12.65
N ILE A 133 4.50 4.81 -12.50
CA ILE A 133 3.06 4.84 -12.23
C ILE A 133 2.74 5.53 -10.90
N ILE A 134 3.54 5.30 -9.87
CA ILE A 134 3.38 5.95 -8.56
C ILE A 134 3.71 7.43 -8.66
N ASN A 135 4.80 7.80 -9.34
CA ASN A 135 5.24 9.19 -9.53
C ASN A 135 4.16 10.07 -10.19
N GLU A 136 3.39 9.52 -11.13
CA GLU A 136 2.30 10.25 -11.79
C GLU A 136 1.15 10.65 -10.86
N LYS A 137 1.04 10.02 -9.69
CA LYS A 137 -0.09 10.18 -8.77
C LYS A 137 0.26 11.01 -7.52
N VAL A 138 1.51 11.04 -7.13
CA VAL A 138 1.96 11.67 -5.89
C VAL A 138 2.43 13.10 -6.10
N SER A 139 2.83 13.79 -5.05
CA SER A 139 3.40 15.14 -5.14
C SER A 139 4.72 15.13 -5.93
N GLU A 140 5.03 16.19 -6.68
CA GLU A 140 6.28 16.31 -7.45
C GLU A 140 7.53 16.22 -6.54
N ASP A 141 7.41 16.63 -5.29
CA ASP A 141 8.45 16.59 -4.26
C ASP A 141 8.31 15.39 -3.30
N ALA A 142 7.50 14.38 -3.68
CA ALA A 142 7.30 13.22 -2.84
C ALA A 142 8.58 12.41 -2.64
N ASN A 143 8.82 12.01 -1.41
CA ASN A 143 9.88 11.04 -1.10
C ASN A 143 9.37 9.62 -1.36
N ILE A 144 9.86 8.99 -2.40
CA ILE A 144 9.48 7.62 -2.77
C ILE A 144 10.60 6.67 -2.40
N ILE A 145 10.27 5.71 -1.56
CA ILE A 145 11.16 4.66 -1.10
C ILE A 145 10.61 3.33 -1.58
N PHE A 146 11.44 2.50 -2.19
CA PHE A 146 11.03 1.18 -2.59
C PHE A 146 12.00 0.10 -2.13
N GLY A 147 11.45 -1.08 -1.90
CA GLY A 147 12.22 -2.28 -1.59
C GLY A 147 11.66 -3.49 -2.31
N THR A 148 12.48 -4.52 -2.37
CA THR A 148 12.10 -5.81 -2.94
C THR A 148 12.28 -6.92 -1.91
N VAL A 149 11.37 -7.88 -1.93
CA VAL A 149 11.47 -9.10 -1.12
C VAL A 149 11.37 -10.30 -2.05
N ILE A 150 12.39 -11.13 -2.03
CA ILE A 150 12.41 -12.36 -2.84
C ILE A 150 11.79 -13.49 -2.03
N ASP A 151 10.75 -14.10 -2.59
CA ASP A 151 10.06 -15.27 -2.03
C ASP A 151 9.72 -16.25 -3.16
N GLU A 152 10.51 -17.31 -3.28
CA GLU A 152 10.34 -18.32 -4.32
C GLU A 152 9.00 -19.08 -4.25
N ASN A 153 8.32 -19.02 -3.12
CA ASN A 153 7.00 -19.63 -2.97
C ASN A 153 5.88 -18.86 -3.70
N MET A 154 6.15 -17.63 -4.14
CA MET A 154 5.20 -16.82 -4.91
C MET A 154 4.99 -17.33 -6.35
N GLY A 155 5.91 -18.17 -6.88
CA GLY A 155 5.85 -18.62 -8.27
C GLY A 155 5.87 -17.45 -9.24
N GLU A 156 4.89 -17.36 -10.15
CA GLU A 156 4.80 -16.26 -11.12
C GLU A 156 4.04 -15.03 -10.59
N GLU A 157 3.43 -15.14 -9.41
CA GLU A 157 2.68 -14.03 -8.80
C GLU A 157 3.64 -13.01 -8.18
N VAL A 158 3.26 -11.74 -8.25
CA VAL A 158 3.86 -10.67 -7.47
C VAL A 158 2.83 -10.02 -6.57
N GLN A 159 3.28 -9.56 -5.42
CA GLN A 159 2.49 -8.73 -4.53
C GLN A 159 3.16 -7.37 -4.39
N VAL A 160 2.40 -6.32 -4.62
CA VAL A 160 2.84 -4.94 -4.37
C VAL A 160 2.05 -4.39 -3.20
N THR A 161 2.76 -3.84 -2.22
CA THR A 161 2.18 -3.11 -1.11
C THR A 161 2.61 -1.65 -1.21
N VAL A 162 1.66 -0.73 -1.19
CA VAL A 162 1.90 0.71 -1.25
C VAL A 162 1.42 1.34 0.05
N ILE A 163 2.27 2.13 0.70
CA ILE A 163 1.95 2.94 1.86
C ILE A 163 2.28 4.37 1.50
N ALA A 164 1.27 5.22 1.43
CA ALA A 164 1.44 6.64 1.14
C ALA A 164 1.04 7.47 2.36
N THR A 165 1.82 8.51 2.66
CA THR A 165 1.65 9.37 3.83
C THR A 165 1.66 10.84 3.41
N GLY A 166 1.11 11.71 4.26
CA GLY A 166 1.00 13.13 3.92
C GLY A 166 -0.01 13.41 2.82
N VAL A 167 -1.02 12.56 2.67
CA VAL A 167 -2.10 12.76 1.71
C VAL A 167 -2.98 13.91 2.20
N GLU A 168 -3.19 14.92 1.37
CA GLU A 168 -4.06 16.05 1.69
C GLU A 168 -5.53 15.67 1.44
N GLU A 169 -6.41 16.02 2.40
CA GLU A 169 -7.85 15.93 2.14
C GLU A 169 -8.23 17.03 1.14
N LYS A 170 -8.72 16.65 -0.02
CA LYS A 170 -9.57 17.57 -0.78
C LYS A 170 -10.86 17.74 0.02
N VAL A 171 -10.99 18.84 0.75
CA VAL A 171 -12.26 19.25 1.34
C VAL A 171 -13.18 19.56 0.15
N GLU A 172 -14.04 18.63 -0.21
CA GLU A 172 -15.18 18.95 -1.07
C GLU A 172 -16.03 19.95 -0.30
N THR A 173 -15.84 21.23 -0.60
CA THR A 173 -16.74 22.28 -0.14
C THR A 173 -18.04 22.10 -0.91
N GLU A 174 -18.94 21.28 -0.40
CA GLU A 174 -20.35 21.34 -0.81
C GLU A 174 -20.85 22.76 -0.50
N ILE A 175 -20.81 23.60 -1.50
CA ILE A 175 -21.56 24.84 -1.50
C ILE A 175 -23.03 24.43 -1.62
N LYS A 176 -23.68 24.22 -0.49
CA LYS A 176 -25.14 24.20 -0.43
C LYS A 176 -25.64 25.60 -0.88
N ARG A 177 -26.12 25.67 -2.10
CA ARG A 177 -27.03 26.75 -2.55
C ARG A 177 -28.44 26.39 -2.23
#